data_dff6ff96f1f0aeab3352a95d8b16bfcc
#
_entry.id   dff6ff96f1f0aeab3352a95d8b16bfcc
#
_cell.length_a   1.000
_cell.length_b   1.000
_cell.length_c   1.000
_cell.angle_alpha   90.00
_cell.angle_beta   90.00
_cell.angle_gamma   90.00
#
_symmetry.space_group_name_H-M   'P 1'
#
loop_
_entity.id
_entity.type
_entity.pdbx_description
1 polymer ?
#
loop_
_entity_poly.entity_id
_entity_poly.type
_entity_poly.pdbx_seq_one_letter_code
_entity_poly.pdbx_strand_id
1 'polypeptide(L)'
;MQGQRSYGGVSGDERAARRRRQLLDAGLSIFGSRGYRTATVREVCREAKVADRYFYDEFHGMEELLIAVYTECLDRLEAAVADTLGSSDALSEKVRPGLESFLTVVADDPRLARVVWFEVLGVSPIVEQTYLGRMARFGELLVGASLHPLALPRALEPLVGSALIGGISHVVMTWVAGGLAAPRDDVLDALEIFLDSVAARISPEDT
;
A
#
# COMPACT_ATOMS: atom_id res chain seq x y z
N MET A 1 -24.15 21.40 -45.27
CA MET A 1 -23.02 21.31 -44.32
C MET A 1 -23.53 21.81 -42.95
N GLN A 2 -23.95 20.87 -42.09
CA GLN A 2 -24.38 21.18 -40.71
C GLN A 2 -23.18 20.98 -39.80
N GLY A 3 -22.70 22.06 -39.21
CA GLY A 3 -21.61 22.06 -38.25
C GLY A 3 -22.08 21.44 -36.94
N GLN A 4 -21.51 20.31 -36.59
CA GLN A 4 -21.69 19.62 -35.33
C GLN A 4 -20.99 20.44 -34.24
N ARG A 5 -21.76 21.20 -33.46
CA ARG A 5 -21.28 21.89 -32.26
C ARG A 5 -20.94 20.85 -31.20
N SER A 6 -19.66 20.55 -31.03
CA SER A 6 -19.13 19.82 -29.87
C SER A 6 -19.40 20.69 -28.63
N TYR A 7 -20.43 20.34 -27.86
CA TYR A 7 -20.62 20.87 -26.52
C TYR A 7 -19.62 20.20 -25.61
N GLY A 8 -18.61 20.91 -25.12
CA GLY A 8 -17.59 20.48 -24.18
C GLY A 8 -18.18 20.20 -22.78
N GLY A 9 -19.01 19.18 -22.66
CA GLY A 9 -19.53 18.67 -21.41
C GLY A 9 -18.70 17.45 -21.00
N VAL A 10 -18.19 17.45 -19.75
CA VAL A 10 -17.57 16.28 -19.09
C VAL A 10 -18.49 15.07 -19.30
N SER A 11 -17.94 13.96 -19.81
CA SER A 11 -18.71 12.74 -20.11
C SER A 11 -19.34 12.13 -18.86
N GLY A 12 -20.33 11.24 -19.01
CA GLY A 12 -20.89 10.49 -17.89
C GLY A 12 -19.83 9.74 -17.13
N ASP A 13 -18.91 9.10 -17.84
CA ASP A 13 -17.80 8.31 -17.32
C ASP A 13 -16.77 9.17 -16.58
N GLU A 14 -16.42 10.34 -17.11
CA GLU A 14 -15.54 11.28 -16.42
C GLU A 14 -16.13 11.81 -15.10
N ARG A 15 -17.46 12.02 -15.08
CA ARG A 15 -18.16 12.38 -13.83
C ARG A 15 -18.17 11.24 -12.81
N ALA A 16 -18.37 10.00 -13.25
CA ALA A 16 -18.31 8.82 -12.41
C ALA A 16 -16.88 8.64 -11.84
N ALA A 17 -15.86 8.65 -12.69
CA ALA A 17 -14.47 8.56 -12.27
C ALA A 17 -14.08 9.64 -11.24
N ARG A 18 -14.54 10.89 -11.45
CA ARG A 18 -14.30 11.97 -10.49
C ARG A 18 -15.00 11.74 -9.15
N ARG A 19 -16.27 11.26 -9.15
CA ARG A 19 -16.98 10.92 -7.91
C ARG A 19 -16.31 9.79 -7.16
N ARG A 20 -15.90 8.73 -7.88
CA ARG A 20 -15.17 7.61 -7.31
C ARG A 20 -13.89 8.10 -6.63
N ARG A 21 -13.12 8.97 -7.29
CA ARG A 21 -11.92 9.58 -6.72
C ARG A 21 -12.23 10.35 -5.44
N GLN A 22 -13.26 11.20 -5.45
CA GLN A 22 -13.67 11.96 -4.27
C GLN A 22 -14.07 11.06 -3.09
N LEU A 23 -14.74 9.93 -3.35
CA LEU A 23 -15.13 8.96 -2.32
C LEU A 23 -13.89 8.23 -1.76
N LEU A 24 -12.91 7.87 -2.60
CA LEU A 24 -11.65 7.27 -2.16
C LEU A 24 -10.83 8.22 -1.28
N ASP A 25 -10.69 9.48 -1.69
CA ASP A 25 -9.98 10.51 -0.92
C ASP A 25 -10.67 10.76 0.44
N ALA A 26 -12.00 10.81 0.47
CA ALA A 26 -12.77 10.93 1.70
C ALA A 26 -12.64 9.69 2.59
N GLY A 27 -12.65 8.50 1.99
CA GLY A 27 -12.39 7.23 2.68
C GLY A 27 -11.03 7.23 3.37
N LEU A 28 -9.96 7.57 2.64
CA LEU A 28 -8.62 7.69 3.19
C LEU A 28 -8.57 8.72 4.34
N SER A 29 -9.19 9.88 4.16
CA SER A 29 -9.25 10.92 5.18
C SER A 29 -9.92 10.42 6.47
N ILE A 30 -11.07 9.76 6.35
CA ILE A 30 -11.87 9.30 7.51
C ILE A 30 -11.23 8.06 8.15
N PHE A 31 -10.91 7.03 7.36
CA PHE A 31 -10.34 5.79 7.88
C PHE A 31 -8.97 6.02 8.52
N GLY A 32 -8.14 6.81 7.87
CA GLY A 32 -6.79 7.13 8.35
C GLY A 32 -6.73 8.08 9.54
N SER A 33 -7.82 8.79 9.88
CA SER A 33 -7.85 9.70 11.04
C SER A 33 -8.67 9.19 12.20
N ARG A 34 -9.93 8.75 11.94
CA ARG A 34 -10.90 8.34 12.97
C ARG A 34 -11.12 6.83 13.04
N GLY A 35 -10.70 6.11 12.00
CA GLY A 35 -10.86 4.67 11.88
C GLY A 35 -12.11 4.25 11.11
N TYR A 36 -12.01 3.07 10.48
CA TYR A 36 -13.09 2.48 9.68
C TYR A 36 -14.33 2.13 10.51
N ARG A 37 -14.13 1.56 11.71
CA ARG A 37 -15.24 1.02 12.55
C ARG A 37 -16.25 2.08 12.98
N THR A 38 -15.87 3.34 13.02
CA THR A 38 -16.74 4.47 13.41
C THR A 38 -17.29 5.23 12.22
N ALA A 39 -16.83 4.93 11.00
CA ALA A 39 -17.21 5.64 9.78
C ALA A 39 -18.57 5.18 9.26
N THR A 40 -19.30 6.11 8.65
CA THR A 40 -20.58 5.85 8.00
C THR A 40 -20.59 6.35 6.56
N VAL A 41 -21.40 5.73 5.70
CA VAL A 41 -21.61 6.18 4.30
C VAL A 41 -21.92 7.68 4.24
N ARG A 42 -22.79 8.16 5.14
CA ARG A 42 -23.20 9.57 5.17
C ARG A 42 -22.04 10.51 5.48
N GLU A 43 -21.12 10.11 6.35
CA GLU A 43 -19.93 10.92 6.65
C GLU A 43 -18.96 10.95 5.48
N VAL A 44 -18.74 9.80 4.82
CA VAL A 44 -17.93 9.72 3.62
C VAL A 44 -18.49 10.58 2.51
N CYS A 45 -19.81 10.50 2.24
CA CYS A 45 -20.49 11.31 1.22
C CYS A 45 -20.38 12.82 1.52
N ARG A 46 -20.52 13.20 2.79
CA ARG A 46 -20.38 14.60 3.21
C ARG A 46 -18.96 15.12 2.99
N GLU A 47 -17.95 14.34 3.37
CA GLU A 47 -16.53 14.66 3.18
C GLU A 47 -16.20 14.75 1.69
N ALA A 48 -16.66 13.80 0.90
CA ALA A 48 -16.49 13.73 -0.54
C ALA A 48 -17.25 14.82 -1.32
N LYS A 49 -18.22 15.48 -0.69
CA LYS A 49 -19.18 16.39 -1.34
C LYS A 49 -19.96 15.69 -2.47
N VAL A 50 -20.31 14.44 -2.26
CA VAL A 50 -21.06 13.57 -3.18
C VAL A 50 -22.39 13.22 -2.52
N ALA A 51 -23.50 13.24 -3.27
CA ALA A 51 -24.80 12.84 -2.73
C ALA A 51 -24.83 11.32 -2.48
N ASP A 52 -25.49 10.89 -1.39
CA ASP A 52 -25.52 9.50 -0.90
C ASP A 52 -25.92 8.48 -2.00
N ARG A 53 -26.83 8.86 -2.90
CA ARG A 53 -27.26 7.99 -4.01
C ARG A 53 -26.09 7.58 -4.92
N TYR A 54 -25.11 8.47 -5.13
CA TYR A 54 -23.96 8.21 -5.99
C TYR A 54 -22.90 7.34 -5.31
N PHE A 55 -22.95 7.19 -3.99
CA PHE A 55 -22.11 6.23 -3.30
C PHE A 55 -22.42 4.81 -3.75
N TYR A 56 -23.71 4.46 -3.80
CA TYR A 56 -24.15 3.12 -4.19
C TYR A 56 -24.05 2.83 -5.69
N ASP A 57 -23.84 3.87 -6.52
CA ASP A 57 -23.45 3.69 -7.92
C ASP A 57 -21.97 3.22 -8.06
N GLU A 58 -21.12 3.55 -7.06
CA GLU A 58 -19.67 3.30 -7.09
C GLU A 58 -19.22 2.15 -6.18
N PHE A 59 -19.89 1.94 -5.05
CA PHE A 59 -19.56 0.96 -4.02
C PHE A 59 -20.82 0.33 -3.42
N HIS A 60 -20.81 -1.00 -3.23
CA HIS A 60 -21.95 -1.71 -2.62
C HIS A 60 -22.03 -1.53 -1.09
N GLY A 61 -21.00 -0.96 -0.46
CA GLY A 61 -20.96 -0.70 0.96
C GLY A 61 -19.60 -0.18 1.44
N MET A 62 -19.53 0.06 2.75
CA MET A 62 -18.31 0.60 3.39
C MET A 62 -17.12 -0.35 3.27
N GLU A 63 -17.36 -1.65 3.26
CA GLU A 63 -16.32 -2.67 3.13
C GLU A 63 -15.66 -2.63 1.76
N GLU A 64 -16.44 -2.50 0.68
CA GLU A 64 -15.89 -2.35 -0.67
C GLU A 64 -15.09 -1.05 -0.82
N LEU A 65 -15.58 0.04 -0.22
CA LEU A 65 -14.83 1.29 -0.15
C LEU A 65 -13.51 1.10 0.61
N LEU A 66 -13.52 0.40 1.75
CA LEU A 66 -12.29 0.13 2.52
C LEU A 66 -11.27 -0.66 1.69
N ILE A 67 -11.71 -1.72 1.01
CA ILE A 67 -10.85 -2.52 0.12
C ILE A 67 -10.26 -1.65 -0.98
N ALA A 68 -11.06 -0.77 -1.59
CA ALA A 68 -10.58 0.11 -2.65
C ALA A 68 -9.57 1.15 -2.14
N VAL A 69 -9.81 1.77 -0.99
CA VAL A 69 -8.87 2.71 -0.33
C VAL A 69 -7.58 1.99 0.06
N TYR A 70 -7.68 0.81 0.67
CA TYR A 70 -6.54 -0.04 1.02
C TYR A 70 -5.68 -0.37 -0.20
N THR A 71 -6.32 -0.82 -1.28
CA THR A 71 -5.64 -1.16 -2.53
C THR A 71 -4.88 0.04 -3.08
N GLU A 72 -5.50 1.20 -3.12
CA GLU A 72 -4.85 2.42 -3.59
C GLU A 72 -3.68 2.86 -2.72
N CYS A 73 -3.79 2.70 -1.39
CA CYS A 73 -2.68 2.95 -0.47
C CYS A 73 -1.48 2.05 -0.77
N LEU A 74 -1.74 0.76 -1.03
CA LEU A 74 -0.69 -0.19 -1.40
C LEU A 74 -0.09 0.11 -2.77
N ASP A 75 -0.92 0.47 -3.76
CA ASP A 75 -0.43 0.81 -5.10
C ASP A 75 0.51 2.03 -5.06
N ARG A 76 0.25 3.01 -4.16
CA ARG A 76 1.16 4.14 -3.92
C ARG A 76 2.49 3.69 -3.31
N LEU A 77 2.48 2.75 -2.37
CA LEU A 77 3.71 2.19 -1.79
C LEU A 77 4.49 1.37 -2.82
N GLU A 78 3.80 0.52 -3.60
CA GLU A 78 4.41 -0.26 -4.68
C GLU A 78 5.07 0.65 -5.72
N ALA A 79 4.37 1.70 -6.16
CA ALA A 79 4.89 2.65 -7.15
C ALA A 79 6.16 3.35 -6.66
N ALA A 80 6.18 3.81 -5.41
CA ALA A 80 7.35 4.47 -4.82
C ALA A 80 8.59 3.57 -4.80
N VAL A 81 8.41 2.26 -4.57
CA VAL A 81 9.51 1.29 -4.58
C VAL A 81 9.89 0.89 -6.01
N ALA A 82 8.91 0.74 -6.91
CA ALA A 82 9.13 0.30 -8.29
C ALA A 82 10.05 1.26 -9.06
N ASP A 83 9.91 2.57 -8.84
CA ASP A 83 10.74 3.60 -9.47
C ASP A 83 12.24 3.44 -9.11
N THR A 84 12.54 2.92 -7.93
CA THR A 84 13.92 2.67 -7.48
C THR A 84 14.47 1.33 -7.96
N LEU A 85 13.63 0.33 -8.16
CA LEU A 85 14.05 -1.01 -8.59
C LEU A 85 14.51 -1.06 -10.07
N GLY A 86 14.08 -0.11 -10.89
CA GLY A 86 14.44 -0.03 -12.32
C GLY A 86 15.83 0.54 -12.61
N SER A 87 16.57 1.07 -11.63
CA SER A 87 17.73 1.93 -11.85
C SER A 87 19.12 1.28 -11.74
N SER A 88 19.26 0.07 -11.21
CA SER A 88 20.55 -0.63 -11.03
C SER A 88 20.43 -2.15 -11.16
N ASP A 89 21.52 -2.85 -11.48
CA ASP A 89 21.55 -4.31 -11.59
C ASP A 89 21.89 -4.99 -10.24
N ALA A 90 22.54 -4.29 -9.30
CA ALA A 90 22.91 -4.84 -8.00
C ALA A 90 21.82 -4.60 -6.95
N LEU A 91 21.39 -5.65 -6.25
CA LEU A 91 20.37 -5.57 -5.22
C LEU A 91 20.78 -4.67 -4.05
N SER A 92 22.02 -4.83 -3.56
CA SER A 92 22.56 -4.01 -2.46
C SER A 92 22.45 -2.51 -2.72
N GLU A 93 22.47 -2.09 -4.00
CA GLU A 93 22.31 -0.71 -4.40
C GLU A 93 20.84 -0.26 -4.44
N LYS A 94 19.86 -1.21 -4.42
CA LYS A 94 18.41 -0.95 -4.53
C LYS A 94 17.68 -0.95 -3.20
N VAL A 95 18.17 -1.72 -2.22
CA VAL A 95 17.50 -1.90 -0.92
C VAL A 95 17.30 -0.56 -0.23
N ARG A 96 18.38 0.18 0.01
CA ARG A 96 18.32 1.46 0.72
C ARG A 96 17.44 2.49 0.02
N PRO A 97 17.63 2.81 -1.28
CA PRO A 97 16.75 3.75 -1.98
C PRO A 97 15.27 3.32 -2.00
N GLY A 98 14.99 2.02 -2.15
CA GLY A 98 13.64 1.48 -2.08
C GLY A 98 12.98 1.68 -0.72
N LEU A 99 13.72 1.40 0.35
CA LEU A 99 13.27 1.64 1.72
C LEU A 99 13.09 3.15 2.02
N GLU A 100 13.99 4.00 1.55
CA GLU A 100 13.88 5.46 1.68
C GLU A 100 12.60 5.98 1.02
N SER A 101 12.32 5.56 -0.21
CA SER A 101 11.11 5.94 -0.93
C SER A 101 9.84 5.45 -0.21
N PHE A 102 9.85 4.21 0.24
CA PHE A 102 8.77 3.60 1.00
C PHE A 102 8.49 4.35 2.32
N LEU A 103 9.53 4.59 3.14
CA LEU A 103 9.40 5.29 4.41
C LEU A 103 9.00 6.76 4.22
N THR A 104 9.41 7.40 3.12
CA THR A 104 8.99 8.75 2.76
C THR A 104 7.48 8.81 2.54
N VAL A 105 6.91 7.89 1.75
CA VAL A 105 5.45 7.84 1.53
C VAL A 105 4.70 7.62 2.84
N VAL A 106 5.22 6.78 3.74
CA VAL A 106 4.62 6.54 5.06
C VAL A 106 4.67 7.79 5.95
N ALA A 107 5.81 8.51 5.95
CA ALA A 107 6.00 9.70 6.76
C ALA A 107 5.16 10.90 6.25
N ASP A 108 5.06 11.05 4.93
CA ASP A 108 4.33 12.14 4.28
C ASP A 108 2.82 12.03 4.47
N ASP A 109 2.28 10.80 4.51
CA ASP A 109 0.87 10.55 4.76
C ASP A 109 0.64 9.40 5.75
N PRO A 110 0.74 9.64 7.07
CA PRO A 110 0.52 8.60 8.10
C PRO A 110 -0.89 7.98 8.08
N ARG A 111 -1.87 8.64 7.42
CA ARG A 111 -3.23 8.10 7.25
C ARG A 111 -3.20 6.84 6.38
N LEU A 112 -2.35 6.83 5.36
CA LEU A 112 -2.11 5.66 4.51
C LEU A 112 -1.63 4.47 5.36
N ALA A 113 -0.61 4.70 6.18
CA ALA A 113 -0.06 3.68 7.06
C ALA A 113 -1.12 3.11 8.02
N ARG A 114 -1.96 3.99 8.58
CA ARG A 114 -3.06 3.57 9.43
C ARG A 114 -4.04 2.66 8.72
N VAL A 115 -4.46 3.00 7.50
CA VAL A 115 -5.35 2.16 6.71
C VAL A 115 -4.71 0.80 6.42
N VAL A 116 -3.45 0.80 5.96
CA VAL A 116 -2.76 -0.42 5.52
C VAL A 116 -2.54 -1.42 6.65
N TRP A 117 -2.18 -0.96 7.84
CA TRP A 117 -1.75 -1.86 8.92
C TRP A 117 -2.71 -1.96 10.10
N PHE A 118 -3.70 -1.08 10.25
CA PHE A 118 -4.57 -1.10 11.43
C PHE A 118 -6.05 -1.22 11.10
N GLU A 119 -6.54 -0.60 10.03
CA GLU A 119 -7.99 -0.52 9.80
C GLU A 119 -8.57 -1.73 9.05
N VAL A 120 -7.74 -2.52 8.38
CA VAL A 120 -8.17 -3.70 7.60
C VAL A 120 -8.25 -4.98 8.45
N LEU A 121 -7.55 -5.03 9.59
CA LEU A 121 -7.50 -6.22 10.42
C LEU A 121 -8.78 -6.42 11.22
N GLY A 122 -9.34 -7.64 11.19
CA GLY A 122 -10.52 -8.01 11.96
C GLY A 122 -11.83 -7.33 11.49
N VAL A 123 -11.91 -6.94 10.21
CA VAL A 123 -13.13 -6.34 9.62
C VAL A 123 -14.06 -7.44 9.13
N SER A 124 -13.60 -8.25 8.18
CA SER A 124 -14.36 -9.37 7.63
C SER A 124 -13.44 -10.36 6.91
N PRO A 125 -13.91 -11.59 6.63
CA PRO A 125 -13.11 -12.59 5.91
C PRO A 125 -12.62 -12.11 4.54
N ILE A 126 -13.41 -11.33 3.81
CA ILE A 126 -13.02 -10.84 2.47
C ILE A 126 -11.95 -9.76 2.55
N VAL A 127 -12.01 -8.87 3.54
CA VAL A 127 -10.98 -7.85 3.80
C VAL A 127 -9.67 -8.52 4.23
N GLU A 128 -9.75 -9.50 5.14
CA GLU A 128 -8.58 -10.27 5.59
C GLU A 128 -7.94 -11.06 4.45
N GLN A 129 -8.74 -11.69 3.59
CA GLN A 129 -8.24 -12.41 2.42
C GLN A 129 -7.55 -11.46 1.43
N THR A 130 -8.11 -10.27 1.23
CA THR A 130 -7.49 -9.23 0.39
C THR A 130 -6.15 -8.79 0.99
N TYR A 131 -6.10 -8.54 2.31
CA TYR A 131 -4.87 -8.20 3.03
C TYR A 131 -3.80 -9.29 2.87
N LEU A 132 -4.13 -10.55 3.17
CA LEU A 132 -3.19 -11.66 3.09
C LEU A 132 -2.67 -11.88 1.66
N GLY A 133 -3.55 -11.78 0.66
CA GLY A 133 -3.16 -11.88 -0.75
C GLY A 133 -2.20 -10.78 -1.19
N ARG A 134 -2.42 -9.55 -0.75
CA ARG A 134 -1.50 -8.43 -1.06
C ARG A 134 -0.16 -8.58 -0.34
N MET A 135 -0.16 -8.99 0.93
CA MET A 135 1.08 -9.25 1.68
C MET A 135 1.90 -10.38 1.06
N ALA A 136 1.26 -11.49 0.63
CA ALA A 136 1.92 -12.57 -0.08
C ALA A 136 2.59 -12.08 -1.37
N ARG A 137 1.87 -11.29 -2.17
CA ARG A 137 2.41 -10.68 -3.40
C ARG A 137 3.62 -9.78 -3.12
N PHE A 138 3.59 -8.95 -2.09
CA PHE A 138 4.75 -8.15 -1.69
C PHE A 138 5.94 -9.02 -1.30
N GLY A 139 5.69 -10.10 -0.55
CA GLY A 139 6.72 -11.09 -0.21
C GLY A 139 7.37 -11.71 -1.44
N GLU A 140 6.56 -12.11 -2.43
CA GLU A 140 7.03 -12.65 -3.72
C GLU A 140 7.89 -11.62 -4.49
N LEU A 141 7.46 -10.35 -4.52
CA LEU A 141 8.22 -9.27 -5.16
C LEU A 141 9.57 -9.03 -4.47
N LEU A 142 9.61 -9.02 -3.13
CA LEU A 142 10.84 -8.88 -2.36
C LEU A 142 11.79 -10.05 -2.64
N VAL A 143 11.29 -11.28 -2.60
CA VAL A 143 12.07 -12.49 -2.92
C VAL A 143 12.56 -12.43 -4.37
N GLY A 144 11.71 -12.13 -5.33
CA GLY A 144 12.06 -12.06 -6.74
C GLY A 144 13.04 -10.94 -7.10
N ALA A 145 12.90 -9.77 -6.48
CA ALA A 145 13.80 -8.64 -6.69
C ALA A 145 15.17 -8.82 -6.01
N SER A 146 15.17 -9.57 -4.89
CA SER A 146 16.35 -9.68 -4.03
C SER A 146 17.34 -10.75 -4.47
N LEU A 147 16.97 -11.67 -5.38
CA LEU A 147 17.59 -12.99 -5.23
C LEU A 147 17.71 -13.72 -6.58
N HIS A 148 18.79 -13.42 -7.31
CA HIS A 148 19.19 -14.27 -8.42
C HIS A 148 20.63 -14.77 -8.22
N PRO A 149 20.87 -16.10 -8.22
CA PRO A 149 19.97 -17.20 -7.87
C PRO A 149 19.92 -17.45 -6.36
N LEU A 150 18.72 -17.70 -5.81
CA LEU A 150 18.58 -18.09 -4.40
C LEU A 150 19.19 -19.46 -4.12
N ALA A 151 19.95 -19.58 -3.04
CA ALA A 151 20.28 -20.85 -2.41
C ALA A 151 19.13 -21.39 -1.54
N LEU A 152 17.86 -21.08 -1.91
CA LEU A 152 16.68 -21.54 -1.17
C LEU A 152 15.92 -22.62 -1.94
N PRO A 153 15.46 -23.69 -1.25
CA PRO A 153 14.44 -24.57 -1.80
C PRO A 153 13.17 -23.77 -2.13
N ARG A 154 12.60 -23.98 -3.32
CA ARG A 154 11.37 -23.30 -3.78
C ARG A 154 10.22 -23.34 -2.77
N ALA A 155 10.13 -24.43 -1.98
CA ALA A 155 9.11 -24.56 -0.95
C ALA A 155 9.25 -23.54 0.18
N LEU A 156 10.43 -22.93 0.38
CA LEU A 156 10.68 -21.94 1.42
C LEU A 156 10.51 -20.49 0.95
N GLU A 157 10.52 -20.25 -0.37
CA GLU A 157 10.40 -18.89 -0.93
C GLU A 157 9.17 -18.13 -0.40
N PRO A 158 7.94 -18.70 -0.38
CA PRO A 158 6.77 -17.99 0.16
C PRO A 158 6.88 -17.70 1.66
N LEU A 159 7.50 -18.60 2.42
CA LEU A 159 7.68 -18.43 3.87
C LEU A 159 8.70 -17.34 4.19
N VAL A 160 9.80 -17.30 3.44
CA VAL A 160 10.82 -16.25 3.56
C VAL A 160 10.22 -14.90 3.15
N GLY A 161 9.49 -14.85 2.03
CA GLY A 161 8.77 -13.64 1.60
C GLY A 161 7.79 -13.14 2.67
N SER A 162 7.02 -14.04 3.27
CA SER A 162 6.11 -13.72 4.36
C SER A 162 6.84 -13.20 5.61
N ALA A 163 7.99 -13.78 5.95
CA ALA A 163 8.82 -13.33 7.08
C ALA A 163 9.41 -11.94 6.82
N LEU A 164 9.91 -11.68 5.61
CA LEU A 164 10.46 -10.38 5.20
C LEU A 164 9.40 -9.28 5.28
N ILE A 165 8.24 -9.49 4.64
CA ILE A 165 7.18 -8.47 4.65
C ILE A 165 6.58 -8.30 6.05
N GLY A 166 6.49 -9.38 6.84
CA GLY A 166 6.05 -9.32 8.23
C GLY A 166 7.00 -8.51 9.10
N GLY A 167 8.30 -8.70 8.96
CA GLY A 167 9.34 -7.93 9.68
C GLY A 167 9.28 -6.44 9.33
N ILE A 168 9.27 -6.10 8.04
CA ILE A 168 9.13 -4.71 7.57
C ILE A 168 7.84 -4.09 8.11
N SER A 169 6.71 -4.78 7.93
CA SER A 169 5.40 -4.29 8.39
C SER A 169 5.38 -4.04 9.88
N HIS A 170 5.96 -4.92 10.69
CA HIS A 170 5.98 -4.77 12.15
C HIS A 170 6.83 -3.56 12.60
N VAL A 171 7.98 -3.35 12.00
CA VAL A 171 8.81 -2.17 12.27
C VAL A 171 8.06 -0.88 11.93
N VAL A 172 7.43 -0.81 10.76
CA VAL A 172 6.64 0.36 10.33
C VAL A 172 5.41 0.57 11.21
N MET A 173 4.68 -0.50 11.55
CA MET A 173 3.55 -0.42 12.50
C MET A 173 3.98 0.19 13.84
N THR A 174 5.10 -0.28 14.38
CA THR A 174 5.64 0.21 15.66
C THR A 174 6.04 1.68 15.55
N TRP A 175 6.67 2.07 14.46
CA TRP A 175 7.07 3.45 14.20
C TRP A 175 5.87 4.39 14.09
N VAL A 176 4.86 4.01 13.31
CA VAL A 176 3.62 4.79 13.14
C VAL A 176 2.81 4.84 14.43
N ALA A 177 2.67 3.71 15.15
CA ALA A 177 1.98 3.65 16.45
C ALA A 177 2.67 4.52 17.52
N GLY A 178 4.00 4.65 17.44
CA GLY A 178 4.80 5.55 18.28
C GLY A 178 4.76 7.02 17.83
N GLY A 179 3.90 7.40 16.88
CA GLY A 179 3.76 8.77 16.38
C GLY A 179 4.98 9.25 15.58
N LEU A 180 5.67 8.34 14.91
CA LEU A 180 6.90 8.60 14.12
C LEU A 180 8.03 9.23 14.98
N ALA A 181 8.08 8.90 16.27
CA ALA A 181 9.01 9.51 17.22
C ALA A 181 10.48 9.11 16.98
N ALA A 182 10.74 7.88 16.48
CA ALA A 182 12.09 7.50 16.08
C ALA A 182 12.49 8.26 14.81
N PRO A 183 13.77 8.70 14.69
CA PRO A 183 14.29 9.25 13.45
C PRO A 183 14.08 8.29 12.29
N ARG A 184 13.66 8.80 11.14
CA ARG A 184 13.44 7.97 9.94
C ARG A 184 14.70 7.20 9.54
N ASP A 185 15.87 7.81 9.69
CA ASP A 185 17.14 7.20 9.33
C ASP A 185 17.47 6.00 10.23
N ASP A 186 17.11 6.04 11.52
CA ASP A 186 17.28 4.88 12.43
C ASP A 186 16.38 3.71 12.03
N VAL A 187 15.14 4.01 11.56
CA VAL A 187 14.21 3.00 11.04
C VAL A 187 14.73 2.40 9.74
N LEU A 188 15.26 3.25 8.85
CA LEU A 188 15.88 2.85 7.61
C LEU A 188 17.06 1.92 7.84
N ASP A 189 18.00 2.31 8.71
CA ASP A 189 19.18 1.51 9.05
C ASP A 189 18.79 0.16 9.66
N ALA A 190 17.79 0.13 10.54
CA ALA A 190 17.30 -1.13 11.12
C ALA A 190 16.71 -2.08 10.07
N LEU A 191 15.94 -1.55 9.12
CA LEU A 191 15.38 -2.34 8.01
C LEU A 191 16.44 -2.81 7.03
N GLU A 192 17.44 -1.98 6.72
CA GLU A 192 18.57 -2.33 5.87
C GLU A 192 19.38 -3.47 6.50
N ILE A 193 19.79 -3.35 7.78
CA ILE A 193 20.47 -4.41 8.52
C ILE A 193 19.67 -5.72 8.48
N PHE A 194 18.36 -5.66 8.67
CA PHE A 194 17.49 -6.84 8.62
C PHE A 194 17.53 -7.51 7.25
N LEU A 195 17.31 -6.74 6.18
CA LEU A 195 17.26 -7.26 4.81
C LEU A 195 18.62 -7.80 4.35
N ASP A 196 19.72 -7.08 4.63
CA ASP A 196 21.07 -7.51 4.29
C ASP A 196 21.47 -8.79 5.01
N SER A 197 21.11 -8.93 6.30
CA SER A 197 21.36 -10.13 7.08
C SER A 197 20.66 -11.36 6.49
N VAL A 198 19.41 -11.19 6.03
CA VAL A 198 18.68 -12.27 5.36
C VAL A 198 19.29 -12.57 4.00
N ALA A 199 19.57 -11.53 3.19
CA ALA A 199 20.19 -11.68 1.87
C ALA A 199 21.53 -12.40 1.95
N ALA A 200 22.41 -12.03 2.87
CA ALA A 200 23.71 -12.67 3.07
C ALA A 200 23.59 -14.18 3.41
N ARG A 201 22.52 -14.56 4.13
CA ARG A 201 22.30 -15.98 4.53
C ARG A 201 21.79 -16.86 3.40
N ILE A 202 21.08 -16.26 2.44
CA ILE A 202 20.40 -16.99 1.36
C ILE A 202 21.05 -16.80 -0.02
N SER A 203 22.10 -15.97 -0.10
CA SER A 203 22.97 -15.90 -1.27
C SER A 203 23.84 -17.16 -1.36
N PRO A 204 24.13 -17.69 -2.57
CA PRO A 204 25.09 -18.77 -2.72
C PRO A 204 26.44 -18.31 -2.17
N GLU A 205 27.09 -19.15 -1.34
CA GLU A 205 28.50 -18.92 -0.99
C GLU A 205 29.31 -18.98 -2.29
N ASP A 206 30.12 -17.95 -2.55
CA ASP A 206 31.14 -17.98 -3.60
C ASP A 206 32.15 -19.10 -3.26
N THR A 207 32.00 -20.25 -3.95
CA THR A 207 32.93 -21.39 -3.83
C THR A 207 33.88 -21.38 -5.01
#